data_ceb3c004828556a52edc5e295798fe03
#
_entry.id   ceb3c004828556a52edc5e295798fe03
#
_cell.length_a   1.000
_cell.length_b   1.000
_cell.length_c   1.000
_cell.angle_alpha   90.00
_cell.angle_beta   90.00
_cell.angle_gamma   90.00
#
_symmetry.space_group_name_H-M   'P 1'
#
loop_
_entity.id
_entity.type
_entity.pdbx_description
1 polymer ?
#
loop_
_entity_poly.entity_id
_entity_poly.type
_entity_poly.pdbx_seq_one_letter_code
_entity_poly.pdbx_strand_id
1 'polypeptide(L)'
;MIGLAAWIVLALAAAPAQEPAAAASDGARHLIFLAESRPIFVRLRVESQDRPFEESWVDSVRALYASLDRNGDGTLTTKEADPNLLTALVRLANGVAVLPTPLEPDAQPKDGKISMDELTEALRPILGPFRLQVGRQAIGRTDALFDQLDRDKDGELTRPELAAIAGSLRPLDLDDNEMISADEIEPYSSAAFAPVVDASAGRPSPGTALPPVIELVAGESSFRPARLLLKKYDKGKGDVPGRPDGKLSPAEVAIDADAFASADTNGDDALDTDEVRKLLARPPVDLTLDVNLSLGASGRATVRVDAGGALPKGAQVRRLGDGDVEFAVGQVRLDIHVDDGNTAAAAARRILQQQFKAADANKDGYLEGKEQAAMNAPQSPLAGLSEVVDRDGDGKVYLKELMAFADRQIESARSRLVMTTDDQGRAIFGIVDLDRDRRLGAREVMRTVDRVMSWDGDGDGRVSPDEVPYHFQVTIARSGLHGLTGGGVGAPVPQSTAATPAAVPAAGPDWFQKMDRNHDGDVSRREFLGPRDQFDRLDRDNDGLIDADEAKAGAAAKSKAVSRDGS
;
A
#
# COMPACT_ATOMS: atom_id res chain seq x y z
N MET A 1 -42.46 -62.60 -39.23
CA MET A 1 -41.25 -62.56 -38.42
C MET A 1 -40.77 -61.12 -38.40
N ILE A 2 -40.97 -60.48 -37.31
CA ILE A 2 -40.87 -59.05 -37.11
C ILE A 2 -39.50 -58.76 -36.50
N GLY A 3 -38.65 -58.02 -37.21
CA GLY A 3 -37.36 -57.58 -36.70
C GLY A 3 -37.43 -56.18 -36.10
N LEU A 4 -37.17 -56.08 -34.78
CA LEU A 4 -37.06 -54.82 -34.06
C LEU A 4 -35.73 -54.17 -34.38
N ALA A 5 -35.75 -52.96 -34.97
CA ALA A 5 -34.60 -52.09 -35.09
C ALA A 5 -34.50 -51.18 -33.85
N ALA A 6 -33.48 -51.38 -33.03
CA ALA A 6 -33.17 -50.53 -31.89
C ALA A 6 -32.42 -49.28 -32.35
N TRP A 7 -32.97 -48.10 -32.14
CA TRP A 7 -32.30 -46.82 -32.34
C TRP A 7 -31.49 -46.49 -31.09
N ILE A 8 -30.16 -46.51 -31.21
CA ILE A 8 -29.26 -45.99 -30.19
C ILE A 8 -29.16 -44.49 -30.43
N VAL A 9 -29.77 -43.70 -29.55
CA VAL A 9 -29.54 -42.25 -29.51
C VAL A 9 -28.24 -42.02 -28.74
N LEU A 10 -27.19 -41.68 -29.51
CA LEU A 10 -25.93 -41.20 -28.93
C LEU A 10 -26.17 -39.76 -28.46
N ALA A 11 -26.33 -39.56 -27.16
CA ALA A 11 -26.29 -38.23 -26.55
C ALA A 11 -24.83 -37.78 -26.56
N LEU A 12 -24.48 -36.86 -27.48
CA LEU A 12 -23.25 -36.11 -27.41
C LEU A 12 -23.38 -35.19 -26.20
N ALA A 13 -22.74 -35.56 -25.09
CA ALA A 13 -22.51 -34.62 -24.02
C ALA A 13 -21.57 -33.55 -24.56
N ALA A 14 -22.09 -32.33 -24.75
CA ALA A 14 -21.25 -31.16 -25.00
C ALA A 14 -20.33 -31.00 -23.78
N ALA A 15 -19.03 -31.15 -24.00
CA ALA A 15 -18.04 -30.77 -23.00
C ALA A 15 -18.23 -29.28 -22.69
N PRO A 16 -18.15 -28.86 -21.42
CA PRO A 16 -18.17 -27.44 -21.13
C PRO A 16 -17.07 -26.76 -21.93
N ALA A 17 -17.43 -25.67 -22.61
CA ALA A 17 -16.47 -24.86 -23.34
C ALA A 17 -15.35 -24.47 -22.38
N GLN A 18 -14.16 -24.95 -22.64
CA GLN A 18 -12.96 -24.53 -21.95
C GLN A 18 -12.84 -23.02 -22.15
N GLU A 19 -12.95 -22.26 -21.06
CA GLU A 19 -12.61 -20.82 -21.11
C GLU A 19 -11.23 -20.67 -21.77
N PRO A 20 -11.07 -19.73 -22.72
CA PRO A 20 -9.77 -19.53 -23.36
C PRO A 20 -8.74 -19.25 -22.28
N ALA A 21 -7.70 -20.07 -22.24
CA ALA A 21 -6.59 -19.91 -21.32
C ALA A 21 -6.14 -18.44 -21.34
N ALA A 22 -6.14 -17.84 -20.15
CA ALA A 22 -5.61 -16.48 -19.96
C ALA A 22 -4.24 -16.40 -20.64
N ALA A 23 -4.02 -15.34 -21.41
CA ALA A 23 -2.74 -15.07 -22.06
C ALA A 23 -1.62 -15.29 -21.04
N ALA A 24 -0.55 -16.00 -21.47
CA ALA A 24 0.57 -16.37 -20.62
C ALA A 24 0.92 -15.23 -19.67
N SER A 25 0.84 -15.49 -18.38
CA SER A 25 1.00 -14.46 -17.36
C SER A 25 2.43 -13.95 -17.42
N ASP A 26 2.63 -12.75 -17.93
CA ASP A 26 3.91 -12.03 -17.89
C ASP A 26 4.26 -11.55 -16.45
N GLY A 27 3.65 -12.17 -15.44
CA GLY A 27 3.78 -11.79 -14.03
C GLY A 27 3.04 -10.50 -13.66
N ALA A 28 2.33 -9.89 -14.61
CA ALA A 28 1.56 -8.67 -14.35
C ALA A 28 0.26 -8.98 -13.62
N ARG A 29 -0.11 -8.07 -12.71
CA ARG A 29 -1.40 -8.08 -11.99
C ARG A 29 -2.30 -7.02 -12.57
N HIS A 30 -3.59 -7.32 -12.67
CA HIS A 30 -4.58 -6.38 -13.14
C HIS A 30 -5.45 -5.93 -11.96
N LEU A 31 -5.52 -4.63 -11.76
CA LEU A 31 -6.23 -3.97 -10.68
C LEU A 31 -7.29 -3.04 -11.26
N ILE A 32 -8.44 -2.98 -10.63
CA ILE A 32 -9.52 -2.06 -11.00
C ILE A 32 -9.81 -1.17 -9.80
N PHE A 33 -9.51 0.12 -9.90
CA PHE A 33 -9.90 1.10 -8.90
C PHE A 33 -11.32 1.57 -9.21
N LEU A 34 -12.20 1.45 -8.23
CA LEU A 34 -13.61 1.82 -8.34
C LEU A 34 -13.81 3.28 -7.95
N ALA A 35 -13.32 4.22 -8.76
CA ALA A 35 -13.55 5.64 -8.54
C ALA A 35 -15.03 6.01 -8.74
N GLU A 36 -15.41 7.24 -8.37
CA GLU A 36 -16.81 7.68 -8.43
C GLU A 36 -17.33 7.80 -9.86
N SER A 37 -16.52 8.34 -10.77
CA SER A 37 -16.92 8.65 -12.15
C SER A 37 -16.75 7.50 -13.13
N ARG A 38 -15.71 6.66 -12.95
CA ARG A 38 -15.38 5.54 -13.83
C ARG A 38 -14.42 4.55 -13.15
N PRO A 39 -14.36 3.28 -13.58
CA PRO A 39 -13.27 2.38 -13.20
C PRO A 39 -11.94 2.82 -13.82
N ILE A 40 -10.84 2.64 -13.08
CA ILE A 40 -9.47 2.84 -13.58
C ILE A 40 -8.78 1.48 -13.62
N PHE A 41 -8.31 1.08 -14.79
CA PHE A 41 -7.66 -0.21 -15.02
C PHE A 41 -6.15 -0.03 -14.97
N VAL A 42 -5.53 -0.64 -13.97
CA VAL A 42 -4.08 -0.57 -13.75
C VAL A 42 -3.46 -1.95 -13.95
N ARG A 43 -2.42 -2.00 -14.76
CA ARG A 43 -1.56 -3.18 -14.92
C ARG A 43 -0.29 -2.96 -14.12
N LEU A 44 -0.09 -3.77 -13.10
CA LEU A 44 1.05 -3.72 -12.19
C LEU A 44 2.04 -4.83 -12.52
N ARG A 45 3.27 -4.47 -12.87
CA ARG A 45 4.42 -5.38 -12.95
C ARG A 45 5.38 -5.07 -11.82
N VAL A 46 5.87 -6.10 -11.17
CA VAL A 46 6.84 -5.93 -10.11
C VAL A 46 8.04 -6.83 -10.37
N GLU A 47 9.20 -6.22 -10.36
CA GLU A 47 10.49 -6.88 -10.53
C GLU A 47 11.38 -6.64 -9.33
N SER A 48 12.21 -7.61 -9.01
CA SER A 48 13.28 -7.50 -8.03
C SER A 48 14.55 -8.12 -8.61
N GLN A 49 15.62 -7.32 -8.71
CA GLN A 49 16.89 -7.77 -9.29
C GLN A 49 16.72 -8.32 -10.73
N ASP A 50 15.95 -7.61 -11.55
CA ASP A 50 15.66 -7.94 -12.94
C ASP A 50 14.95 -9.31 -13.16
N ARG A 51 14.25 -9.79 -12.12
CA ARG A 51 13.45 -11.02 -12.16
C ARG A 51 12.02 -10.73 -11.70
N PRO A 52 11.03 -11.46 -12.24
CA PRO A 52 9.66 -11.38 -11.75
C PRO A 52 9.60 -11.63 -10.24
N PHE A 53 8.85 -10.81 -9.53
CA PHE A 53 8.78 -10.88 -8.06
C PHE A 53 8.24 -12.22 -7.54
N GLU A 54 7.37 -12.86 -8.29
CA GLU A 54 6.83 -14.19 -8.00
C GLU A 54 7.92 -15.25 -7.83
N GLU A 55 8.98 -15.20 -8.66
CA GLU A 55 10.11 -16.13 -8.56
C GLU A 55 10.88 -15.97 -7.25
N SER A 56 11.06 -14.72 -6.80
CA SER A 56 11.70 -14.43 -5.51
C SER A 56 10.94 -15.04 -4.33
N TRP A 57 9.61 -15.06 -4.42
CA TRP A 57 8.77 -15.70 -3.41
C TRP A 57 8.90 -17.22 -3.44
N VAL A 58 8.87 -17.86 -4.60
CA VAL A 58 9.08 -19.31 -4.75
C VAL A 58 10.45 -19.71 -4.20
N ASP A 59 11.50 -18.93 -4.46
CA ASP A 59 12.84 -19.16 -3.90
C ASP A 59 12.84 -19.05 -2.37
N SER A 60 12.05 -18.14 -1.79
CA SER A 60 11.93 -18.02 -0.34
C SER A 60 11.19 -19.19 0.30
N VAL A 61 10.14 -19.71 -0.36
CA VAL A 61 9.45 -20.93 0.09
C VAL A 61 10.39 -22.14 0.00
N ARG A 62 11.20 -22.23 -1.06
CA ARG A 62 12.22 -23.28 -1.18
C ARG A 62 13.26 -23.21 -0.07
N ALA A 63 13.70 -22.01 0.30
CA ALA A 63 14.61 -21.81 1.42
C ALA A 63 13.97 -22.19 2.77
N LEU A 64 12.70 -21.89 2.95
CA LEU A 64 11.93 -22.34 4.11
C LEU A 64 11.84 -23.87 4.14
N TYR A 65 11.46 -24.51 3.03
CA TYR A 65 11.40 -25.96 2.88
C TYR A 65 12.71 -26.62 3.30
N ALA A 66 13.83 -26.17 2.73
CA ALA A 66 15.17 -26.68 3.09
C ALA A 66 15.57 -26.40 4.55
N SER A 67 15.00 -25.37 5.18
CA SER A 67 15.27 -25.09 6.61
C SER A 67 14.49 -25.99 7.56
N LEU A 68 13.35 -26.52 7.11
CA LEU A 68 12.50 -27.44 7.86
C LEU A 68 12.95 -28.90 7.70
N ASP A 69 13.53 -29.24 6.54
CA ASP A 69 14.13 -30.57 6.29
C ASP A 69 15.40 -30.73 7.13
N ARG A 70 15.23 -31.23 8.35
CA ARG A 70 16.34 -31.39 9.32
C ARG A 70 17.20 -32.60 9.03
N ASN A 71 16.61 -33.64 8.45
CA ASN A 71 17.31 -34.89 8.15
C ASN A 71 18.01 -34.86 6.78
N GLY A 72 17.68 -33.87 5.92
CA GLY A 72 18.28 -33.67 4.60
C GLY A 72 17.87 -34.73 3.57
N ASP A 73 16.71 -35.38 3.76
CA ASP A 73 16.24 -36.43 2.85
C ASP A 73 15.47 -35.89 1.64
N GLY A 74 15.25 -34.58 1.59
CA GLY A 74 14.56 -33.90 0.49
C GLY A 74 13.03 -34.00 0.54
N THR A 75 12.46 -34.53 1.62
CA THR A 75 11.02 -34.60 1.87
C THR A 75 10.71 -34.09 3.26
N LEU A 76 9.65 -33.28 3.41
CA LEU A 76 9.19 -32.89 4.74
C LEU A 76 8.18 -33.90 5.28
N THR A 77 8.37 -34.28 6.52
CA THR A 77 7.36 -35.02 7.28
C THR A 77 6.45 -34.06 8.04
N THR A 78 5.27 -34.52 8.45
CA THR A 78 4.36 -33.76 9.32
C THR A 78 4.96 -33.40 10.68
N LYS A 79 6.08 -34.04 11.08
CA LYS A 79 6.84 -33.66 12.27
C LYS A 79 7.81 -32.51 12.01
N GLU A 80 8.43 -32.46 10.85
CA GLU A 80 9.35 -31.38 10.44
C GLU A 80 8.60 -30.10 10.08
N ALA A 81 7.44 -30.24 9.43
CA ALA A 81 6.52 -29.13 9.16
C ALA A 81 5.29 -29.21 10.08
N ASP A 82 5.54 -29.21 11.39
CA ASP A 82 4.48 -29.22 12.41
C ASP A 82 3.51 -28.03 12.19
N PRO A 83 2.18 -28.25 12.15
CA PRO A 83 1.21 -27.18 11.96
C PRO A 83 1.32 -26.03 12.98
N ASN A 84 1.74 -26.32 14.22
CA ASN A 84 1.93 -25.28 15.24
C ASN A 84 3.16 -24.42 14.91
N LEU A 85 4.23 -25.06 14.45
CA LEU A 85 5.44 -24.36 13.98
C LEU A 85 5.14 -23.46 12.79
N LEU A 86 4.46 -23.99 11.77
CA LEU A 86 4.05 -23.22 10.60
C LEU A 86 3.13 -22.06 11.00
N THR A 87 2.20 -22.29 11.92
CA THR A 87 1.32 -21.24 12.47
C THR A 87 2.13 -20.16 13.20
N ALA A 88 3.16 -20.55 13.97
CA ALA A 88 4.04 -19.59 14.64
C ALA A 88 4.85 -18.73 13.64
N LEU A 89 5.35 -19.34 12.57
CA LEU A 89 6.04 -18.62 11.48
C LEU A 89 5.11 -17.64 10.76
N VAL A 90 3.88 -18.08 10.45
CA VAL A 90 2.87 -17.21 9.83
C VAL A 90 2.49 -16.06 10.76
N ARG A 91 2.35 -16.31 12.06
CA ARG A 91 2.07 -15.29 13.07
C ARG A 91 3.21 -14.26 13.14
N LEU A 92 4.45 -14.71 13.16
CA LEU A 92 5.62 -13.83 13.13
C LEU A 92 5.63 -12.95 11.87
N ALA A 93 5.31 -13.55 10.73
CA ALA A 93 5.34 -12.87 9.44
C ALA A 93 4.21 -11.85 9.26
N ASN A 94 2.99 -12.19 9.68
CA ASN A 94 1.78 -11.39 9.40
C ASN A 94 1.21 -10.69 10.63
N GLY A 95 1.64 -11.01 11.84
CA GLY A 95 1.07 -10.49 13.08
C GLY A 95 -0.33 -11.03 13.43
N VAL A 96 -0.83 -12.04 12.73
CA VAL A 96 -2.17 -12.61 12.99
C VAL A 96 -2.09 -13.57 14.17
N ALA A 97 -2.90 -13.32 15.20
CA ALA A 97 -2.92 -14.15 16.40
C ALA A 97 -3.57 -15.54 16.15
N VAL A 98 -4.53 -15.60 15.23
CA VAL A 98 -5.29 -16.82 14.93
C VAL A 98 -5.51 -16.92 13.43
N LEU A 99 -5.16 -18.05 12.85
CA LEU A 99 -5.52 -18.36 11.46
C LEU A 99 -7.01 -18.77 11.40
N PRO A 100 -7.76 -18.31 10.40
CA PRO A 100 -9.17 -18.67 10.24
C PRO A 100 -9.39 -20.17 9.98
N THR A 101 -8.38 -20.85 9.45
CA THR A 101 -8.34 -22.29 9.21
C THR A 101 -6.96 -22.81 9.61
N PRO A 102 -6.87 -24.02 10.22
CA PRO A 102 -5.59 -24.67 10.46
C PRO A 102 -4.83 -24.84 9.14
N LEU A 103 -3.52 -24.63 9.19
CA LEU A 103 -2.65 -24.88 8.06
C LEU A 103 -2.47 -26.41 7.92
N GLU A 104 -3.01 -26.99 6.86
CA GLU A 104 -2.85 -28.41 6.52
C GLU A 104 -1.99 -28.53 5.26
N PRO A 105 -0.66 -28.53 5.36
CA PRO A 105 0.21 -28.62 4.19
C PRO A 105 0.18 -29.98 3.49
N ASP A 106 -0.07 -31.07 4.23
CA ASP A 106 -0.27 -32.43 3.69
C ASP A 106 -1.73 -32.59 3.25
N ALA A 107 -2.06 -32.05 2.07
CA ALA A 107 -3.44 -31.97 1.59
C ALA A 107 -3.82 -33.09 0.61
N GLN A 108 -2.99 -33.37 -0.40
CA GLN A 108 -3.27 -34.39 -1.44
C GLN A 108 -1.98 -34.86 -2.14
N PRO A 109 -1.59 -36.14 -2.00
CA PRO A 109 -2.23 -37.17 -1.15
C PRO A 109 -1.86 -37.00 0.32
N LYS A 110 -2.76 -37.32 1.23
CA LYS A 110 -2.44 -37.34 2.69
C LYS A 110 -1.61 -38.58 3.01
N ASP A 111 -0.32 -38.52 2.68
CA ASP A 111 0.61 -39.65 2.86
C ASP A 111 1.62 -39.45 4.00
N GLY A 112 1.49 -38.34 4.74
CA GLY A 112 2.37 -37.98 5.85
C GLY A 112 3.66 -37.31 5.39
N LYS A 113 3.77 -37.01 4.09
CA LYS A 113 4.87 -36.27 3.47
C LYS A 113 4.33 -34.99 2.88
N ILE A 114 5.14 -33.97 2.88
CA ILE A 114 4.79 -32.65 2.33
C ILE A 114 5.80 -32.34 1.24
N SER A 115 5.33 -32.25 0.02
CA SER A 115 6.12 -31.83 -1.11
C SER A 115 6.32 -30.32 -1.13
N MET A 116 7.26 -29.85 -1.94
CA MET A 116 7.47 -28.42 -2.17
C MET A 116 6.21 -27.73 -2.73
N ASP A 117 5.50 -28.41 -3.62
CA ASP A 117 4.29 -27.88 -4.25
C ASP A 117 3.15 -27.76 -3.21
N GLU A 118 2.95 -28.79 -2.37
CA GLU A 118 1.95 -28.75 -1.32
C GLU A 118 2.22 -27.65 -0.30
N LEU A 119 3.47 -27.48 0.14
CA LEU A 119 3.83 -26.37 1.03
C LEU A 119 3.58 -25.02 0.35
N THR A 120 3.94 -24.89 -0.93
CA THR A 120 3.73 -23.67 -1.72
C THR A 120 2.24 -23.32 -1.80
N GLU A 121 1.40 -24.28 -2.15
CA GLU A 121 -0.06 -24.10 -2.23
C GLU A 121 -0.69 -23.77 -0.87
N ALA A 122 -0.25 -24.43 0.19
CA ALA A 122 -0.73 -24.17 1.56
C ALA A 122 -0.36 -22.76 2.05
N LEU A 123 0.83 -22.27 1.69
CA LEU A 123 1.30 -20.94 2.11
C LEU A 123 0.77 -19.81 1.21
N ARG A 124 0.45 -20.07 -0.04
CA ARG A 124 0.04 -19.05 -1.03
C ARG A 124 -1.13 -18.16 -0.57
N PRO A 125 -2.22 -18.66 0.00
CA PRO A 125 -3.33 -17.83 0.46
C PRO A 125 -2.99 -16.93 1.65
N ILE A 126 -1.94 -17.27 2.42
CA ILE A 126 -1.63 -16.63 3.69
C ILE A 126 -0.35 -15.79 3.60
N LEU A 127 0.68 -16.33 2.96
CA LEU A 127 1.99 -15.73 2.78
C LEU A 127 2.35 -15.55 1.30
N GLY A 128 1.37 -15.44 0.42
CA GLY A 128 1.60 -15.30 -1.01
C GLY A 128 2.45 -14.08 -1.39
N PRO A 129 2.96 -14.05 -2.62
CA PRO A 129 3.90 -13.04 -3.09
C PRO A 129 3.31 -11.64 -3.10
N PHE A 130 2.01 -11.53 -3.23
CA PHE A 130 1.29 -10.26 -3.28
C PHE A 130 0.05 -10.30 -2.40
N ARG A 131 -0.17 -9.22 -1.67
CA ARG A 131 -1.37 -9.01 -0.88
C ARG A 131 -1.91 -7.61 -1.13
N LEU A 132 -3.19 -7.55 -1.46
CA LEU A 132 -3.93 -6.31 -1.57
C LEU A 132 -4.66 -6.03 -0.26
N GLN A 133 -4.37 -4.89 0.35
CA GLN A 133 -5.04 -4.40 1.55
C GLN A 133 -5.83 -3.15 1.21
N VAL A 134 -7.05 -3.10 1.70
CA VAL A 134 -7.85 -1.89 1.68
C VAL A 134 -7.67 -1.23 3.03
N GLY A 135 -7.09 -0.06 3.02
CA GLY A 135 -6.89 0.76 4.19
C GLY A 135 -8.15 1.56 4.54
N ARG A 136 -7.98 2.85 4.78
CA ARG A 136 -9.09 3.72 5.13
C ARG A 136 -10.00 3.95 3.94
N GLN A 137 -11.29 4.06 4.24
CA GLN A 137 -12.30 4.53 3.29
C GLN A 137 -12.86 5.84 3.83
N ALA A 138 -12.90 6.87 3.00
CA ALA A 138 -13.60 8.11 3.34
C ALA A 138 -15.08 7.80 3.54
N ILE A 139 -15.52 7.87 4.78
CA ILE A 139 -16.94 7.67 5.13
C ILE A 139 -17.56 9.05 5.26
N GLY A 140 -18.10 9.56 4.16
CA GLY A 140 -18.85 10.80 4.18
C GLY A 140 -18.49 11.75 3.03
N ARG A 141 -19.41 12.69 2.75
CA ARG A 141 -19.26 13.70 1.69
C ARG A 141 -18.62 15.00 2.17
N THR A 142 -18.41 15.16 3.47
CA THR A 142 -17.84 16.38 4.04
C THR A 142 -16.36 16.22 4.21
N ASP A 143 -15.61 17.03 3.50
CA ASP A 143 -14.20 17.25 3.74
C ASP A 143 -14.09 18.32 4.84
N ALA A 144 -13.67 17.90 6.03
CA ALA A 144 -13.51 18.81 7.16
C ALA A 144 -12.55 19.98 6.85
N LEU A 145 -11.54 19.74 6.02
CA LEU A 145 -10.64 20.80 5.59
C LEU A 145 -11.34 21.77 4.64
N PHE A 146 -12.17 21.28 3.70
CA PHE A 146 -12.99 22.12 2.83
C PHE A 146 -13.87 23.05 3.66
N ASP A 147 -14.61 22.48 4.63
CA ASP A 147 -15.50 23.23 5.52
C ASP A 147 -14.80 24.29 6.37
N GLN A 148 -13.51 24.09 6.69
CA GLN A 148 -12.69 25.07 7.41
C GLN A 148 -12.17 26.18 6.50
N LEU A 149 -11.96 25.90 5.24
CA LEU A 149 -11.48 26.84 4.24
C LEU A 149 -12.58 27.70 3.68
N ASP A 150 -13.76 27.13 3.45
CA ASP A 150 -14.99 27.84 3.04
C ASP A 150 -15.49 28.72 4.20
N ARG A 151 -15.02 29.97 4.22
CA ARG A 151 -15.25 30.91 5.32
C ARG A 151 -16.63 31.57 5.24
N ASP A 152 -17.11 31.85 4.05
CA ASP A 152 -18.40 32.49 3.84
C ASP A 152 -19.53 31.47 3.68
N LYS A 153 -19.17 30.16 3.62
CA LYS A 153 -20.08 29.01 3.55
C LYS A 153 -20.99 29.05 2.34
N ASP A 154 -20.44 29.51 1.22
CA ASP A 154 -21.12 29.48 -0.07
C ASP A 154 -21.01 28.13 -0.77
N GLY A 155 -20.19 27.21 -0.25
CA GLY A 155 -19.98 25.86 -0.77
C GLY A 155 -18.90 25.80 -1.86
N GLU A 156 -18.13 26.85 -2.08
CA GLU A 156 -17.06 26.95 -3.06
C GLU A 156 -15.80 27.52 -2.40
N LEU A 157 -14.62 27.15 -2.90
CA LEU A 157 -13.36 27.69 -2.43
C LEU A 157 -12.80 28.72 -3.40
N THR A 158 -12.65 29.92 -2.93
CA THR A 158 -12.05 31.02 -3.68
C THR A 158 -10.56 31.18 -3.40
N ARG A 159 -9.81 31.80 -4.33
CA ARG A 159 -8.39 32.10 -4.12
C ARG A 159 -8.12 32.93 -2.84
N PRO A 160 -8.93 33.93 -2.45
CA PRO A 160 -8.77 34.63 -1.17
C PRO A 160 -8.91 33.74 0.07
N GLU A 161 -9.85 32.80 0.07
CA GLU A 161 -10.04 31.84 1.17
C GLU A 161 -8.86 30.89 1.30
N LEU A 162 -8.42 30.35 0.16
CA LEU A 162 -7.21 29.52 0.11
C LEU A 162 -5.95 30.29 0.53
N ALA A 163 -5.82 31.56 0.16
CA ALA A 163 -4.69 32.39 0.61
C ALA A 163 -4.71 32.66 2.13
N ALA A 164 -5.88 32.56 2.77
CA ALA A 164 -6.03 32.70 4.21
C ALA A 164 -5.82 31.38 4.98
N ILE A 165 -5.50 30.26 4.32
CA ILE A 165 -5.39 28.93 4.91
C ILE A 165 -4.54 28.87 6.17
N ALA A 166 -3.34 29.45 6.15
CA ALA A 166 -2.46 29.49 7.33
C ALA A 166 -3.12 30.13 8.55
N GLY A 167 -3.90 31.20 8.35
CA GLY A 167 -4.67 31.86 9.40
C GLY A 167 -5.87 31.05 9.88
N SER A 168 -6.50 30.30 8.97
CA SER A 168 -7.67 29.46 9.28
C SER A 168 -7.27 28.20 10.04
N LEU A 169 -6.13 27.61 9.73
CA LEU A 169 -5.65 26.37 10.35
C LEU A 169 -4.90 26.61 11.67
N ARG A 170 -4.26 27.76 11.86
CA ARG A 170 -3.50 28.06 13.07
C ARG A 170 -4.25 27.81 14.41
N PRO A 171 -5.55 28.11 14.56
CA PRO A 171 -6.28 27.80 15.78
C PRO A 171 -6.47 26.31 16.05
N LEU A 172 -6.24 25.45 15.04
CA LEU A 172 -6.36 24.00 15.13
C LEU A 172 -5.06 23.33 15.58
N ASP A 173 -3.91 24.02 15.49
CA ASP A 173 -2.61 23.58 16.02
C ASP A 173 -2.67 23.57 17.55
N LEU A 174 -3.10 22.44 18.11
CA LEU A 174 -3.38 22.29 19.54
C LEU A 174 -2.10 22.04 20.36
N ASP A 175 -1.08 21.48 19.74
CA ASP A 175 0.20 21.19 20.39
C ASP A 175 1.29 22.24 20.08
N ASP A 176 0.94 23.29 19.32
CA ASP A 176 1.78 24.45 18.98
C ASP A 176 3.11 24.02 18.27
N ASN A 177 3.02 22.96 17.44
CA ASN A 177 4.15 22.40 16.69
C ASN A 177 4.32 22.99 15.28
N GLU A 178 3.48 23.94 14.86
CA GLU A 178 3.44 24.59 13.53
C GLU A 178 3.05 23.64 12.38
N MET A 179 2.56 22.43 12.68
CA MET A 179 2.04 21.49 11.72
C MET A 179 0.57 21.20 12.06
N ILE A 180 -0.24 20.94 11.05
CA ILE A 180 -1.66 20.62 11.27
C ILE A 180 -1.89 19.16 10.93
N SER A 181 -2.17 18.35 11.91
CA SER A 181 -2.51 16.94 11.72
C SER A 181 -3.97 16.75 11.29
N ALA A 182 -4.27 15.63 10.64
CA ALA A 182 -5.64 15.27 10.30
C ALA A 182 -6.53 15.16 11.56
N ASP A 183 -5.97 14.72 12.69
CA ASP A 183 -6.70 14.57 13.95
C ASP A 183 -7.03 15.93 14.60
N GLU A 184 -6.29 16.98 14.30
CA GLU A 184 -6.57 18.35 14.75
C GLU A 184 -7.65 19.03 13.93
N ILE A 185 -7.78 18.67 12.64
CA ILE A 185 -8.87 19.15 11.80
C ILE A 185 -10.19 18.44 12.17
N GLU A 186 -10.13 17.15 12.45
CA GLU A 186 -11.31 16.32 12.72
C GLU A 186 -11.11 15.44 13.98
N PRO A 187 -11.11 16.03 15.19
CA PRO A 187 -10.70 15.34 16.42
C PRO A 187 -11.60 14.17 16.84
N TYR A 188 -12.76 14.00 16.23
CA TYR A 188 -13.74 12.96 16.59
C TYR A 188 -14.14 12.07 15.41
N SER A 189 -13.38 12.05 14.34
CA SER A 189 -13.66 11.16 13.20
C SER A 189 -13.53 9.70 13.61
N SER A 190 -14.67 8.99 13.66
CA SER A 190 -14.70 7.54 13.88
C SER A 190 -14.03 6.77 12.72
N ALA A 191 -13.81 7.42 11.58
CA ALA A 191 -13.09 6.86 10.44
C ALA A 191 -11.61 6.58 10.75
N ALA A 192 -11.01 7.27 11.73
CA ALA A 192 -9.65 7.03 12.18
C ALA A 192 -9.41 5.60 12.72
N PHE A 193 -10.48 4.89 13.08
CA PHE A 193 -10.43 3.54 13.67
C PHE A 193 -11.07 2.46 12.80
N ALA A 194 -11.41 2.75 11.54
CA ALA A 194 -11.91 1.70 10.65
C ALA A 194 -10.82 0.64 10.45
N PRO A 195 -11.11 -0.66 10.68
CA PRO A 195 -10.11 -1.71 10.56
C PRO A 195 -9.69 -1.85 9.10
N VAL A 196 -8.38 -2.00 8.87
CA VAL A 196 -7.84 -2.40 7.57
C VAL A 196 -8.41 -3.76 7.19
N VAL A 197 -9.04 -3.84 6.03
CA VAL A 197 -9.64 -5.08 5.55
C VAL A 197 -8.71 -5.72 4.51
N ASP A 198 -8.34 -6.97 4.71
CA ASP A 198 -7.61 -7.74 3.71
C ASP A 198 -8.55 -8.09 2.54
N ALA A 199 -8.36 -7.40 1.42
CA ALA A 199 -9.17 -7.60 0.23
C ALA A 199 -8.91 -8.97 -0.43
N SER A 200 -7.73 -9.57 -0.18
CA SER A 200 -7.36 -10.90 -0.69
C SER A 200 -8.03 -12.03 0.09
N ALA A 201 -8.48 -11.80 1.33
CA ALA A 201 -9.13 -12.80 2.18
C ALA A 201 -10.59 -13.12 1.78
N GLY A 202 -11.13 -12.52 0.74
CA GLY A 202 -12.32 -12.99 0.03
C GLY A 202 -13.67 -12.88 0.73
N ARG A 203 -13.78 -12.29 1.95
CA ARG A 203 -15.06 -12.17 2.65
C ARG A 203 -15.32 -10.71 3.10
N PRO A 204 -16.09 -9.92 2.32
CA PRO A 204 -16.68 -8.71 2.88
C PRO A 204 -17.74 -9.11 3.92
N SER A 205 -17.74 -8.43 5.05
CA SER A 205 -18.83 -8.55 6.02
C SER A 205 -20.15 -8.11 5.39
N PRO A 206 -21.29 -8.75 5.71
CA PRO A 206 -22.58 -8.37 5.17
C PRO A 206 -22.90 -6.90 5.56
N GLY A 207 -23.10 -6.04 4.57
CA GLY A 207 -23.44 -4.64 4.78
C GLY A 207 -22.32 -3.63 4.50
N THR A 208 -21.15 -4.08 4.08
CA THR A 208 -20.01 -3.21 3.78
C THR A 208 -20.13 -2.51 2.42
N ALA A 209 -19.57 -1.31 2.36
CA ALA A 209 -19.35 -0.55 1.14
C ALA A 209 -18.61 -1.41 0.08
N LEU A 210 -18.71 -1.03 -1.19
CA LEU A 210 -17.96 -1.68 -2.27
C LEU A 210 -16.46 -1.53 -2.00
N PRO A 211 -15.64 -2.56 -2.28
CA PRO A 211 -14.18 -2.40 -2.14
C PRO A 211 -13.71 -1.30 -3.10
N PRO A 212 -12.79 -0.43 -2.69
CA PRO A 212 -12.29 0.65 -3.55
C PRO A 212 -11.42 0.13 -4.69
N VAL A 213 -10.87 -1.07 -4.56
CA VAL A 213 -10.02 -1.71 -5.56
C VAL A 213 -10.31 -3.21 -5.62
N ILE A 214 -10.23 -3.77 -6.83
CA ILE A 214 -10.43 -5.19 -7.12
C ILE A 214 -9.19 -5.71 -7.84
N GLU A 215 -8.66 -6.85 -7.41
CA GLU A 215 -7.64 -7.59 -8.16
C GLU A 215 -8.33 -8.61 -9.09
N LEU A 216 -7.89 -8.66 -10.35
CA LEU A 216 -8.28 -9.71 -11.28
C LEU A 216 -7.23 -10.82 -11.23
N VAL A 217 -7.58 -11.93 -10.59
CA VAL A 217 -6.69 -13.08 -10.46
C VAL A 217 -6.86 -13.99 -11.68
N ALA A 218 -5.76 -14.31 -12.34
CA ALA A 218 -5.77 -15.20 -13.49
C ALA A 218 -6.30 -16.59 -13.09
N GLY A 219 -7.25 -17.11 -13.86
CA GLY A 219 -7.88 -18.41 -13.59
C GLY A 219 -9.05 -18.37 -12.60
N GLU A 220 -9.30 -17.25 -11.91
CA GLU A 220 -10.49 -17.06 -11.10
C GLU A 220 -11.69 -16.55 -11.94
N SER A 221 -12.89 -16.82 -11.42
CA SER A 221 -14.11 -16.37 -12.08
C SER A 221 -14.26 -14.85 -12.05
N SER A 222 -14.39 -14.23 -13.19
CA SER A 222 -14.66 -12.79 -13.34
C SER A 222 -16.11 -12.39 -12.99
N PHE A 223 -16.97 -13.32 -12.58
CA PHE A 223 -18.38 -13.05 -12.30
C PHE A 223 -18.57 -12.05 -11.15
N ARG A 224 -17.82 -12.23 -10.05
CA ARG A 224 -17.89 -11.31 -8.90
C ARG A 224 -17.38 -9.91 -9.24
N PRO A 225 -16.21 -9.73 -9.87
CA PRO A 225 -15.77 -8.42 -10.37
C PRO A 225 -16.79 -7.76 -11.30
N ALA A 226 -17.37 -8.50 -12.25
CA ALA A 226 -18.36 -7.97 -13.17
C ALA A 226 -19.61 -7.43 -12.43
N ARG A 227 -20.12 -8.19 -11.45
CA ARG A 227 -21.24 -7.72 -10.63
C ARG A 227 -20.93 -6.50 -9.77
N LEU A 228 -19.69 -6.36 -9.31
CA LEU A 228 -19.28 -5.16 -8.56
C LEU A 228 -19.24 -3.92 -9.46
N LEU A 229 -18.74 -4.06 -10.70
CA LEU A 229 -18.79 -2.98 -11.69
C LEU A 229 -20.22 -2.55 -12.01
N LEU A 230 -21.10 -3.50 -12.33
CA LEU A 230 -22.53 -3.22 -12.53
C LEU A 230 -23.14 -2.53 -11.31
N LYS A 231 -22.93 -3.06 -10.11
CA LYS A 231 -23.45 -2.46 -8.87
C LYS A 231 -22.96 -1.02 -8.65
N LYS A 232 -21.75 -0.68 -9.08
CA LYS A 232 -21.16 0.65 -8.87
C LYS A 232 -21.58 1.65 -9.92
N TYR A 233 -21.59 1.24 -11.20
CA TYR A 233 -21.68 2.17 -12.33
C TYR A 233 -22.98 2.12 -13.09
N ASP A 234 -23.81 1.07 -12.97
CA ASP A 234 -25.13 1.00 -13.58
C ASP A 234 -26.05 2.02 -12.88
N LYS A 235 -26.21 3.18 -13.53
CA LYS A 235 -27.10 4.26 -13.12
C LYS A 235 -28.43 4.22 -13.87
N GLY A 236 -28.55 3.26 -14.82
CA GLY A 236 -29.72 3.02 -15.64
C GLY A 236 -29.89 4.01 -16.78
N LYS A 237 -30.36 3.49 -17.90
CA LYS A 237 -30.71 4.25 -19.11
C LYS A 237 -32.23 4.23 -19.26
N GLY A 238 -32.93 5.35 -19.07
CA GLY A 238 -34.36 5.39 -19.32
C GLY A 238 -35.12 6.54 -18.65
N ASP A 239 -36.43 6.52 -18.78
CA ASP A 239 -37.38 7.56 -18.31
C ASP A 239 -37.36 7.80 -16.79
N VAL A 240 -36.62 6.96 -16.02
CA VAL A 240 -36.45 7.11 -14.57
C VAL A 240 -34.95 7.12 -14.26
N PRO A 241 -34.35 8.30 -14.10
CA PRO A 241 -32.96 8.41 -13.68
C PRO A 241 -32.70 7.66 -12.36
N GLY A 242 -31.61 6.87 -12.31
CA GLY A 242 -31.17 6.17 -11.09
C GLY A 242 -31.76 4.78 -10.87
N ARG A 243 -32.48 4.19 -11.84
CA ARG A 243 -32.90 2.79 -11.78
C ARG A 243 -31.97 1.92 -12.60
N PRO A 244 -31.15 1.04 -11.94
CA PRO A 244 -30.28 0.11 -12.64
C PRO A 244 -31.02 -0.74 -13.65
N ASP A 245 -30.47 -0.90 -14.85
CA ASP A 245 -31.04 -1.73 -15.93
C ASP A 245 -30.28 -3.07 -16.11
N GLY A 246 -29.23 -3.28 -15.33
CA GLY A 246 -28.39 -4.48 -15.35
C GLY A 246 -27.32 -4.45 -16.43
N LYS A 247 -27.07 -3.32 -17.06
CA LYS A 247 -26.09 -3.11 -18.12
C LYS A 247 -25.24 -1.88 -17.88
N LEU A 248 -24.12 -1.77 -18.57
CA LEU A 248 -23.24 -0.60 -18.55
C LEU A 248 -23.17 0.04 -19.92
N SER A 249 -23.63 1.27 -20.04
CA SER A 249 -23.47 2.08 -21.25
C SER A 249 -22.02 2.61 -21.38
N PRO A 250 -21.58 3.07 -22.58
CA PRO A 250 -20.27 3.69 -22.77
C PRO A 250 -20.01 4.88 -21.83
N ALA A 251 -21.07 5.66 -21.52
CA ALA A 251 -20.96 6.82 -20.63
C ALA A 251 -20.75 6.42 -19.16
N GLU A 252 -21.32 5.30 -18.73
CA GLU A 252 -21.21 4.82 -17.34
C GLU A 252 -19.85 4.18 -17.04
N VAL A 253 -19.26 3.49 -18.01
CA VAL A 253 -17.97 2.81 -17.79
C VAL A 253 -16.81 3.66 -18.28
N ALA A 254 -17.02 4.57 -19.23
CA ALA A 254 -16.05 5.54 -19.78
C ALA A 254 -14.68 4.93 -20.12
N ILE A 255 -14.67 3.73 -20.72
CA ILE A 255 -13.49 3.06 -21.24
C ILE A 255 -13.25 3.41 -22.72
N ASP A 256 -12.10 2.95 -23.25
CA ASP A 256 -11.79 3.10 -24.66
C ASP A 256 -12.87 2.49 -25.55
N ALA A 257 -13.23 3.17 -26.64
CA ALA A 257 -14.32 2.78 -27.54
C ALA A 257 -14.07 1.43 -28.22
N ASP A 258 -12.80 1.12 -28.57
CA ASP A 258 -12.47 -0.15 -29.21
C ASP A 258 -12.57 -1.30 -28.21
N ALA A 259 -12.17 -1.06 -26.95
CA ALA A 259 -12.35 -2.02 -25.86
C ALA A 259 -13.81 -2.30 -25.57
N PHE A 260 -14.65 -1.25 -25.56
CA PHE A 260 -16.10 -1.38 -25.40
C PHE A 260 -16.73 -2.20 -26.54
N ALA A 261 -16.50 -1.80 -27.78
CA ALA A 261 -17.03 -2.49 -28.97
C ALA A 261 -16.58 -3.94 -29.09
N SER A 262 -15.37 -4.26 -28.62
CA SER A 262 -14.88 -5.65 -28.57
C SER A 262 -15.61 -6.51 -27.53
N ALA A 263 -16.10 -5.91 -26.47
CA ALA A 263 -16.85 -6.59 -25.41
C ALA A 263 -18.33 -6.72 -25.74
N ASP A 264 -18.94 -5.67 -26.32
CA ASP A 264 -20.32 -5.64 -26.79
C ASP A 264 -20.49 -6.64 -27.94
N THR A 265 -21.01 -7.81 -27.61
CA THR A 265 -21.13 -8.93 -28.56
C THR A 265 -22.44 -8.90 -29.32
N ASN A 266 -23.47 -8.35 -28.70
CA ASN A 266 -24.81 -8.30 -29.24
C ASN A 266 -25.10 -7.00 -30.00
N GLY A 267 -24.24 -5.97 -29.87
CA GLY A 267 -24.32 -4.70 -30.58
C GLY A 267 -25.47 -3.80 -30.10
N ASP A 268 -25.83 -3.89 -28.82
CA ASP A 268 -26.90 -3.10 -28.24
C ASP A 268 -26.43 -1.80 -27.57
N ASP A 269 -25.15 -1.45 -27.72
CA ASP A 269 -24.47 -0.30 -27.11
C ASP A 269 -24.51 -0.31 -25.57
N ALA A 270 -24.56 -1.50 -24.96
CA ALA A 270 -24.52 -1.67 -23.52
C ALA A 270 -23.86 -3.02 -23.15
N LEU A 271 -23.13 -3.10 -22.06
CA LEU A 271 -22.47 -4.31 -21.61
C LEU A 271 -23.29 -4.98 -20.50
N ASP A 272 -23.82 -6.16 -20.77
CA ASP A 272 -24.42 -7.02 -19.74
C ASP A 272 -23.37 -7.75 -18.90
N THR A 273 -23.82 -8.57 -17.93
CA THR A 273 -22.90 -9.29 -17.03
C THR A 273 -21.88 -10.18 -17.79
N ASP A 274 -22.30 -10.86 -18.85
CA ASP A 274 -21.43 -11.77 -19.60
C ASP A 274 -20.46 -11.00 -20.49
N GLU A 275 -20.89 -9.89 -21.04
CA GLU A 275 -20.05 -8.97 -21.81
C GLU A 275 -19.03 -8.24 -20.94
N VAL A 276 -19.41 -7.81 -19.72
CA VAL A 276 -18.48 -7.31 -18.72
C VAL A 276 -17.47 -8.38 -18.32
N ARG A 277 -17.87 -9.64 -18.16
CA ARG A 277 -16.94 -10.75 -17.90
C ARG A 277 -15.94 -10.94 -19.05
N LYS A 278 -16.42 -10.81 -20.30
CA LYS A 278 -15.55 -10.87 -21.48
C LYS A 278 -14.57 -9.70 -21.53
N LEU A 279 -15.01 -8.48 -21.18
CA LEU A 279 -14.14 -7.33 -21.00
C LEU A 279 -13.06 -7.60 -19.96
N LEU A 280 -13.42 -8.17 -18.82
CA LEU A 280 -12.50 -8.46 -17.73
C LEU A 280 -11.53 -9.63 -18.03
N ALA A 281 -11.84 -10.50 -18.99
CA ALA A 281 -10.90 -11.50 -19.47
C ALA A 281 -9.72 -10.88 -20.27
N ARG A 282 -9.92 -9.70 -20.85
CA ARG A 282 -8.91 -8.87 -21.51
C ARG A 282 -9.13 -7.41 -21.13
N PRO A 283 -8.81 -7.03 -19.88
CA PRO A 283 -9.14 -5.71 -19.38
C PRO A 283 -8.40 -4.63 -20.17
N PRO A 284 -9.05 -3.49 -20.45
CA PRO A 284 -8.35 -2.32 -20.93
C PRO A 284 -7.29 -1.89 -19.90
N VAL A 285 -6.33 -1.11 -20.32
CA VAL A 285 -5.27 -0.62 -19.43
C VAL A 285 -5.20 0.89 -19.55
N ASP A 286 -5.58 1.58 -18.49
CA ASP A 286 -5.43 3.03 -18.35
C ASP A 286 -4.01 3.42 -17.95
N LEU A 287 -3.36 2.56 -17.15
CA LEU A 287 -2.03 2.80 -16.61
C LEU A 287 -1.27 1.49 -16.45
N THR A 288 -0.03 1.44 -16.94
CA THR A 288 0.93 0.38 -16.60
C THR A 288 1.90 0.92 -15.56
N LEU A 289 2.04 0.20 -14.45
CA LEU A 289 3.01 0.48 -13.40
C LEU A 289 4.10 -0.59 -13.45
N ASP A 290 5.28 -0.21 -13.85
CA ASP A 290 6.47 -1.04 -13.72
C ASP A 290 7.23 -0.63 -12.46
N VAL A 291 7.16 -1.49 -11.43
CA VAL A 291 7.81 -1.28 -10.14
C VAL A 291 9.07 -2.11 -10.08
N ASN A 292 10.21 -1.45 -10.09
CA ASN A 292 11.49 -2.11 -9.87
C ASN A 292 11.93 -1.89 -8.41
N LEU A 293 12.01 -2.98 -7.65
CA LEU A 293 12.43 -2.98 -6.24
C LEU A 293 13.94 -3.16 -6.08
N SER A 294 14.71 -3.08 -7.14
CA SER A 294 16.16 -2.96 -7.07
C SER A 294 16.52 -1.58 -6.54
N LEU A 295 17.61 -1.52 -5.79
CA LEU A 295 18.10 -0.24 -5.31
C LEU A 295 18.63 0.58 -6.49
N GLY A 296 18.02 1.72 -6.76
CA GLY A 296 18.52 2.70 -7.71
C GLY A 296 19.85 3.32 -7.25
N ALA A 297 20.41 4.21 -8.05
CA ALA A 297 21.65 4.93 -7.72
C ALA A 297 21.54 5.73 -6.40
N SER A 298 20.34 6.12 -6.00
CA SER A 298 20.03 6.76 -4.73
C SER A 298 19.97 5.81 -3.52
N GLY A 299 20.02 4.48 -3.75
CA GLY A 299 19.82 3.46 -2.72
C GLY A 299 18.34 3.28 -2.32
N ARG A 300 17.41 3.88 -3.05
CA ARG A 300 15.96 3.74 -2.85
C ARG A 300 15.33 2.87 -3.95
N ALA A 301 14.19 2.26 -3.65
CA ALA A 301 13.38 1.59 -4.66
C ALA A 301 12.98 2.58 -5.76
N THR A 302 12.93 2.10 -7.01
CA THR A 302 12.53 2.95 -8.14
C THR A 302 11.19 2.52 -8.68
N VAL A 303 10.33 3.50 -8.96
CA VAL A 303 9.08 3.32 -9.69
C VAL A 303 9.27 3.87 -11.10
N ARG A 304 8.96 3.04 -12.07
CA ARG A 304 8.82 3.51 -13.45
C ARG A 304 7.37 3.37 -13.84
N VAL A 305 6.78 4.45 -14.30
CA VAL A 305 5.46 4.40 -14.93
C VAL A 305 5.70 4.37 -16.43
N ASP A 306 5.42 3.24 -17.02
CA ASP A 306 5.39 3.10 -18.48
C ASP A 306 3.93 3.20 -18.93
N ALA A 307 3.68 4.20 -19.75
CA ALA A 307 2.42 4.32 -20.47
C ALA A 307 2.50 3.40 -21.70
N GLY A 308 2.43 2.09 -21.48
CA GLY A 308 2.48 1.09 -22.54
C GLY A 308 1.28 1.17 -23.49
N GLY A 309 1.28 2.15 -24.34
CA GLY A 309 0.19 2.58 -25.21
C GLY A 309 -0.09 4.08 -25.03
N ALA A 310 -1.07 4.60 -25.75
CA ALA A 310 -1.52 5.97 -25.54
C ALA A 310 -2.25 6.04 -24.20
N LEU A 311 -1.80 6.93 -23.29
CA LEU A 311 -2.56 7.26 -22.10
C LEU A 311 -3.99 7.68 -22.47
N PRO A 312 -4.99 7.42 -21.63
CA PRO A 312 -6.33 7.91 -21.83
C PRO A 312 -6.33 9.41 -22.13
N LYS A 313 -7.23 9.87 -22.96
CA LYS A 313 -7.33 11.28 -23.32
C LYS A 313 -7.43 12.14 -22.06
N GLY A 314 -6.53 13.10 -21.91
CA GLY A 314 -6.48 14.00 -20.76
C GLY A 314 -5.77 13.39 -19.52
N ALA A 315 -5.23 12.17 -19.61
CA ALA A 315 -4.45 11.62 -18.51
C ALA A 315 -3.08 12.32 -18.40
N GLN A 316 -2.63 12.47 -17.17
CA GLN A 316 -1.34 13.04 -16.81
C GLN A 316 -0.59 12.11 -15.86
N VAL A 317 0.70 11.99 -16.05
CA VAL A 317 1.60 11.27 -15.16
C VAL A 317 2.68 12.23 -14.69
N ARG A 318 2.79 12.41 -13.39
CA ARG A 318 3.80 13.27 -12.78
C ARG A 318 4.66 12.43 -11.84
N ARG A 319 5.95 12.43 -12.06
CA ARG A 319 6.91 11.82 -11.16
C ARG A 319 7.29 12.84 -10.09
N LEU A 320 7.09 12.50 -8.81
CA LEU A 320 7.37 13.37 -7.66
C LEU A 320 8.71 13.02 -6.99
N GLY A 321 9.19 11.77 -7.20
CA GLY A 321 10.44 11.26 -6.65
C GLY A 321 10.80 9.91 -7.24
N ASP A 322 11.83 9.26 -6.69
CA ASP A 322 12.29 7.94 -7.16
C ASP A 322 11.25 6.82 -6.91
N GLY A 323 10.44 6.97 -5.87
CA GLY A 323 9.38 6.02 -5.52
C GLY A 323 7.98 6.60 -5.60
N ASP A 324 7.82 7.86 -6.07
CA ASP A 324 6.58 8.60 -6.00
C ASP A 324 6.08 9.02 -7.37
N VAL A 325 4.85 8.62 -7.68
CA VAL A 325 4.20 8.94 -8.96
C VAL A 325 2.75 9.34 -8.71
N GLU A 326 2.34 10.42 -9.32
CA GLU A 326 0.95 10.85 -9.42
C GLU A 326 0.41 10.53 -10.82
N PHE A 327 -0.70 9.83 -10.89
CA PHE A 327 -1.49 9.62 -12.10
C PHE A 327 -2.83 10.31 -11.96
N ALA A 328 -3.20 11.10 -12.95
CA ALA A 328 -4.48 11.79 -12.98
C ALA A 328 -5.18 11.53 -14.31
N VAL A 329 -6.47 11.24 -14.27
CA VAL A 329 -7.33 11.10 -15.44
C VAL A 329 -8.73 11.60 -15.14
N GLY A 330 -9.18 12.64 -15.86
CA GLY A 330 -10.41 13.35 -15.51
C GLY A 330 -10.32 13.86 -14.05
N GLN A 331 -11.33 13.53 -13.27
CA GLN A 331 -11.39 13.87 -11.84
C GLN A 331 -10.90 12.76 -10.91
N VAL A 332 -10.08 11.85 -11.38
CA VAL A 332 -9.52 10.77 -10.55
C VAL A 332 -8.01 10.92 -10.44
N ARG A 333 -7.49 10.77 -9.24
CA ARG A 333 -6.07 10.73 -8.92
C ARG A 333 -5.68 9.45 -8.23
N LEU A 334 -4.53 8.91 -8.62
CA LEU A 334 -3.83 7.85 -7.91
C LEU A 334 -2.46 8.38 -7.50
N ASP A 335 -2.24 8.55 -6.21
CA ASP A 335 -0.93 8.86 -5.64
C ASP A 335 -0.25 7.57 -5.23
N ILE A 336 0.81 7.21 -5.94
CA ILE A 336 1.48 5.92 -5.81
C ILE A 336 2.83 6.15 -5.15
N HIS A 337 3.04 5.44 -4.05
CA HIS A 337 4.30 5.42 -3.30
C HIS A 337 4.86 4.01 -3.23
N VAL A 338 6.17 3.87 -3.40
CA VAL A 338 6.88 2.58 -3.27
C VAL A 338 7.92 2.65 -2.17
N ASP A 339 7.76 1.77 -1.16
CA ASP A 339 8.68 1.61 -0.03
C ASP A 339 9.52 0.32 -0.20
N ASP A 340 10.83 0.44 -0.06
CA ASP A 340 11.76 -0.69 -0.15
C ASP A 340 11.79 -1.61 1.09
N GLY A 341 11.09 -1.26 2.17
CA GLY A 341 10.99 -2.01 3.42
C GLY A 341 12.27 -2.04 4.26
N ASN A 342 13.31 -1.28 3.93
CA ASN A 342 14.59 -1.29 4.66
C ASN A 342 14.42 -0.79 6.11
N THR A 343 13.59 0.20 6.32
CA THR A 343 13.30 0.75 7.65
C THR A 343 12.65 -0.29 8.55
N ALA A 344 11.65 -1.03 8.03
CA ALA A 344 10.97 -2.10 8.75
C ALA A 344 11.92 -3.25 9.13
N ALA A 345 12.84 -3.62 8.25
CA ALA A 345 13.85 -4.64 8.52
C ALA A 345 14.81 -4.23 9.63
N ALA A 346 15.28 -2.99 9.64
CA ALA A 346 16.15 -2.47 10.69
C ALA A 346 15.45 -2.40 12.05
N ALA A 347 14.18 -2.01 12.06
CA ALA A 347 13.34 -1.99 13.26
C ALA A 347 13.14 -3.40 13.83
N ALA A 348 12.83 -4.39 12.98
CA ALA A 348 12.67 -5.78 13.39
C ALA A 348 13.93 -6.33 14.08
N ARG A 349 15.11 -6.12 13.51
CA ARG A 349 16.38 -6.52 14.13
C ARG A 349 16.58 -5.87 15.50
N ARG A 350 16.30 -4.58 15.62
CA ARG A 350 16.43 -3.84 16.89
C ARG A 350 15.50 -4.38 17.96
N ILE A 351 14.25 -4.64 17.62
CA ILE A 351 13.25 -5.21 18.52
C ILE A 351 13.70 -6.58 19.04
N LEU A 352 14.14 -7.47 18.17
CA LEU A 352 14.61 -8.80 18.55
C LEU A 352 15.85 -8.75 19.45
N GLN A 353 16.79 -7.86 19.16
CA GLN A 353 17.96 -7.65 20.03
C GLN A 353 17.55 -7.15 21.42
N GLN A 354 16.57 -6.26 21.51
CA GLN A 354 16.05 -5.76 22.79
C GLN A 354 15.32 -6.85 23.55
N GLN A 355 14.50 -7.65 22.87
CA GLN A 355 13.81 -8.79 23.50
C GLN A 355 14.78 -9.84 24.03
N PHE A 356 15.83 -10.18 23.27
CA PHE A 356 16.88 -11.07 23.74
C PHE A 356 17.54 -10.55 25.03
N LYS A 357 17.99 -9.29 25.02
CA LYS A 357 18.63 -8.66 26.18
C LYS A 357 17.71 -8.58 27.41
N ALA A 358 16.40 -8.45 27.19
CA ALA A 358 15.43 -8.43 28.28
C ALA A 358 15.17 -9.84 28.86
N ALA A 359 15.26 -10.88 28.03
CA ALA A 359 15.10 -12.26 28.43
C ALA A 359 16.34 -12.84 29.12
N ASP A 360 17.56 -12.44 28.70
CA ASP A 360 18.87 -12.82 29.29
C ASP A 360 19.04 -12.11 30.65
N ALA A 361 18.45 -12.68 31.68
CA ALA A 361 18.40 -12.10 33.03
C ALA A 361 19.74 -12.24 33.75
N ASN A 362 20.45 -13.32 33.53
CA ASN A 362 21.73 -13.62 34.16
C ASN A 362 22.92 -13.01 33.38
N LYS A 363 22.69 -12.55 32.14
CA LYS A 363 23.66 -11.90 31.23
C LYS A 363 24.83 -12.79 30.84
N ASP A 364 24.60 -14.08 30.67
CA ASP A 364 25.60 -15.03 30.20
C ASP A 364 25.71 -15.13 28.66
N GLY A 365 24.80 -14.41 27.94
CA GLY A 365 24.83 -14.27 26.48
C GLY A 365 24.07 -15.35 25.71
N TYR A 366 23.34 -16.21 26.41
CA TYR A 366 22.40 -17.18 25.81
C TYR A 366 21.15 -17.33 26.68
N LEU A 367 20.07 -17.84 26.08
CA LEU A 367 18.83 -18.10 26.80
C LEU A 367 18.69 -19.60 27.05
N GLU A 368 18.48 -19.99 28.30
CA GLU A 368 18.21 -21.36 28.69
C GLU A 368 17.07 -21.45 29.74
N GLY A 369 16.49 -22.61 29.91
CA GLY A 369 15.52 -22.90 30.97
C GLY A 369 14.41 -21.86 31.11
N LYS A 370 14.41 -21.06 32.19
CA LYS A 370 13.38 -20.04 32.46
C LYS A 370 13.42 -18.87 31.49
N GLU A 371 14.59 -18.52 31.00
CA GLU A 371 14.79 -17.43 30.04
C GLU A 371 14.21 -17.80 28.68
N GLN A 372 14.47 -19.03 28.24
CA GLN A 372 13.85 -19.58 27.04
C GLN A 372 12.33 -19.72 27.18
N ALA A 373 11.83 -20.10 28.38
CA ALA A 373 10.39 -20.14 28.65
C ALA A 373 9.75 -18.75 28.55
N ALA A 374 10.47 -17.68 28.93
CA ALA A 374 9.98 -16.31 28.76
C ALA A 374 9.89 -15.91 27.28
N MET A 375 10.86 -16.33 26.45
CA MET A 375 10.82 -16.14 25.00
C MET A 375 9.63 -16.88 24.36
N ASN A 376 9.28 -18.06 24.88
CA ASN A 376 8.17 -18.90 24.40
C ASN A 376 6.82 -18.54 25.03
N ALA A 377 6.71 -17.50 25.86
CA ALA A 377 5.44 -17.09 26.44
C ALA A 377 4.40 -16.80 25.34
N PRO A 378 3.11 -17.14 25.54
CA PRO A 378 2.08 -17.03 24.49
C PRO A 378 1.93 -15.64 23.87
N GLN A 379 2.26 -14.59 24.62
CA GLN A 379 2.27 -13.20 24.16
C GLN A 379 3.55 -12.80 23.42
N SER A 380 4.57 -13.66 23.43
CA SER A 380 5.82 -13.38 22.72
C SER A 380 5.65 -13.62 21.22
N PRO A 381 6.15 -12.74 20.35
CA PRO A 381 6.19 -12.97 18.91
C PRO A 381 6.97 -14.23 18.52
N LEU A 382 7.89 -14.66 19.38
CA LEU A 382 8.75 -15.83 19.17
C LEU A 382 8.20 -17.12 19.81
N ALA A 383 6.99 -17.09 20.38
CA ALA A 383 6.39 -18.26 21.02
C ALA A 383 6.29 -19.44 20.04
N GLY A 384 6.81 -20.60 20.45
CA GLY A 384 6.84 -21.81 19.64
C GLY A 384 7.95 -21.88 18.59
N LEU A 385 8.88 -20.90 18.56
CA LEU A 385 9.96 -20.84 17.58
C LEU A 385 11.36 -21.18 18.15
N SER A 386 11.50 -21.44 19.46
CA SER A 386 12.78 -21.70 20.10
C SER A 386 13.57 -22.84 19.44
N GLU A 387 12.91 -23.93 19.08
CA GLU A 387 13.55 -25.08 18.42
C GLU A 387 14.07 -24.77 17.01
N VAL A 388 13.52 -23.76 16.33
CA VAL A 388 13.99 -23.34 14.98
C VAL A 388 15.08 -22.30 15.10
N VAL A 389 15.08 -21.55 16.19
CA VAL A 389 16.12 -20.58 16.52
C VAL A 389 17.39 -21.30 16.99
N ASP A 390 17.28 -22.26 17.92
CA ASP A 390 18.35 -23.16 18.36
C ASP A 390 18.71 -24.12 17.20
N ARG A 391 19.69 -23.72 16.41
CA ARG A 391 20.03 -24.45 15.18
C ARG A 391 20.92 -25.63 15.41
N ASP A 392 21.81 -25.57 16.40
CA ASP A 392 22.78 -26.66 16.70
C ASP A 392 22.20 -27.68 17.70
N GLY A 393 20.99 -27.39 18.27
CA GLY A 393 20.26 -28.31 19.13
C GLY A 393 20.91 -28.51 20.50
N ASP A 394 21.71 -27.56 20.94
CA ASP A 394 22.40 -27.66 22.25
C ASP A 394 21.50 -27.28 23.44
N GLY A 395 20.24 -26.88 23.16
CA GLY A 395 19.24 -26.46 24.14
C GLY A 395 19.42 -25.02 24.62
N LYS A 396 20.30 -24.25 24.02
CA LYS A 396 20.54 -22.84 24.30
C LYS A 396 20.26 -22.01 23.07
N VAL A 397 19.74 -20.80 23.27
CA VAL A 397 19.51 -19.85 22.19
C VAL A 397 20.51 -18.71 22.34
N TYR A 398 21.44 -18.61 21.43
CA TYR A 398 22.42 -17.52 21.38
C TYR A 398 21.90 -16.35 20.56
N LEU A 399 22.36 -15.14 20.89
CA LEU A 399 21.99 -13.95 20.10
C LEU A 399 22.34 -14.11 18.61
N LYS A 400 23.48 -14.75 18.29
CA LYS A 400 23.88 -15.01 16.90
C LYS A 400 22.87 -15.87 16.14
N GLU A 401 22.27 -16.86 16.81
CA GLU A 401 21.26 -17.75 16.21
C GLU A 401 19.95 -17.03 16.00
N LEU A 402 19.51 -16.27 17.02
CA LEU A 402 18.33 -15.41 16.90
C LEU A 402 18.48 -14.39 15.76
N MET A 403 19.65 -13.75 15.61
CA MET A 403 19.89 -12.82 14.51
C MET A 403 19.94 -13.52 13.15
N ALA A 404 20.57 -14.68 13.05
CA ALA A 404 20.57 -15.48 11.82
C ALA A 404 19.16 -15.96 11.43
N PHE A 405 18.34 -16.33 12.42
CA PHE A 405 16.92 -16.62 12.21
C PHE A 405 16.18 -15.38 11.72
N ALA A 406 16.35 -14.25 12.41
CA ALA A 406 15.72 -12.98 12.02
C ALA A 406 16.07 -12.59 10.59
N ASP A 407 17.31 -12.68 10.18
CA ASP A 407 17.76 -12.34 8.82
C ASP A 407 17.08 -13.21 7.76
N ARG A 408 16.93 -14.51 8.01
CA ARG A 408 16.19 -15.40 7.12
C ARG A 408 14.69 -15.02 7.03
N GLN A 409 14.07 -14.69 8.17
CA GLN A 409 12.67 -14.29 8.19
C GLN A 409 12.45 -12.93 7.51
N ILE A 410 13.37 -11.98 7.69
CA ILE A 410 13.34 -10.68 7.01
C ILE A 410 13.48 -10.88 5.50
N GLU A 411 14.40 -11.72 5.05
CA GLU A 411 14.58 -12.00 3.62
C GLU A 411 13.34 -12.68 3.02
N SER A 412 12.75 -13.65 3.73
CA SER A 412 11.48 -14.24 3.35
C SER A 412 10.34 -13.21 3.31
N ALA A 413 10.27 -12.30 4.27
CA ALA A 413 9.29 -11.23 4.26
C ALA A 413 9.47 -10.30 3.05
N ARG A 414 10.72 -9.99 2.70
CA ARG A 414 11.05 -9.13 1.55
C ARG A 414 10.69 -9.73 0.19
N SER A 415 10.48 -11.05 0.11
CA SER A 415 9.96 -11.71 -1.09
C SER A 415 8.46 -11.55 -1.27
N ARG A 416 7.78 -10.82 -0.38
CA ARG A 416 6.34 -10.57 -0.41
C ARG A 416 6.07 -9.08 -0.52
N LEU A 417 5.03 -8.75 -1.26
CA LEU A 417 4.54 -7.37 -1.43
C LEU A 417 3.20 -7.19 -0.74
N VAL A 418 3.05 -6.03 -0.17
CA VAL A 418 1.77 -5.54 0.30
C VAL A 418 1.47 -4.26 -0.46
N MET A 419 0.35 -4.24 -1.15
CA MET A 419 -0.22 -3.04 -1.73
C MET A 419 -1.37 -2.59 -0.84
N THR A 420 -1.24 -1.43 -0.24
CA THR A 420 -2.31 -0.79 0.54
C THR A 420 -2.94 0.30 -0.30
N THR A 421 -4.27 0.32 -0.35
CA THR A 421 -5.03 1.36 -1.03
C THR A 421 -5.95 2.04 -0.03
N ASP A 422 -5.73 3.32 0.18
CA ASP A 422 -6.62 4.20 0.94
C ASP A 422 -7.51 4.96 -0.03
N ASP A 423 -8.82 4.85 0.16
CA ASP A 423 -9.81 5.64 -0.57
C ASP A 423 -10.07 6.92 0.22
N GLN A 424 -9.49 8.01 -0.24
CA GLN A 424 -9.61 9.33 0.39
C GLN A 424 -10.86 10.08 -0.09
N GLY A 425 -11.58 9.54 -1.08
CA GLY A 425 -12.72 10.21 -1.68
C GLY A 425 -12.31 11.54 -2.33
N ARG A 426 -13.02 12.61 -2.02
CA ARG A 426 -12.75 13.99 -2.48
C ARG A 426 -12.13 14.84 -1.35
N ALA A 427 -11.36 14.22 -0.46
CA ALA A 427 -10.75 14.94 0.66
C ALA A 427 -9.53 15.75 0.21
N ILE A 428 -9.53 17.05 0.51
CA ILE A 428 -8.44 17.98 0.16
C ILE A 428 -7.18 17.63 0.95
N PHE A 429 -7.30 17.26 2.22
CA PHE A 429 -6.16 17.01 3.10
C PHE A 429 -5.15 16.03 2.46
N GLY A 430 -5.61 14.86 2.04
CA GLY A 430 -4.74 13.85 1.44
C GLY A 430 -4.10 14.25 0.12
N ILE A 431 -4.63 15.29 -0.55
CA ILE A 431 -4.08 15.79 -1.80
C ILE A 431 -3.03 16.87 -1.55
N VAL A 432 -3.16 17.63 -0.45
CA VAL A 432 -2.21 18.71 -0.10
C VAL A 432 -1.06 18.21 0.78
N ASP A 433 -1.24 17.14 1.53
CA ASP A 433 -0.21 16.39 2.26
C ASP A 433 0.71 15.68 1.25
N LEU A 434 1.76 16.36 0.83
CA LEU A 434 2.63 15.92 -0.27
C LEU A 434 3.65 14.88 0.15
N ASP A 435 4.16 14.98 1.36
CA ASP A 435 5.15 14.05 1.91
C ASP A 435 4.50 12.86 2.63
N ARG A 436 3.16 12.89 2.79
CA ARG A 436 2.32 11.82 3.36
C ARG A 436 2.64 11.49 4.81
N ASP A 437 3.11 12.47 5.54
CA ASP A 437 3.36 12.35 6.97
C ASP A 437 2.09 12.52 7.81
N ARG A 438 0.94 12.85 7.17
CA ARG A 438 -0.38 13.10 7.75
C ARG A 438 -0.45 14.38 8.56
N ARG A 439 0.41 15.32 8.24
CA ARG A 439 0.42 16.66 8.77
C ARG A 439 0.53 17.64 7.60
N LEU A 440 0.08 18.83 7.79
CA LEU A 440 0.30 19.91 6.83
C LEU A 440 1.34 20.84 7.40
N GLY A 441 2.55 20.75 6.86
CA GLY A 441 3.65 21.66 7.17
C GLY A 441 3.47 23.03 6.50
N ALA A 442 4.25 24.01 6.92
CA ALA A 442 4.17 25.38 6.40
C ALA A 442 4.30 25.45 4.87
N ARG A 443 5.18 24.65 4.30
CA ARG A 443 5.43 24.61 2.84
C ARG A 443 4.26 24.02 2.05
N GLU A 444 3.60 23.03 2.59
CA GLU A 444 2.40 22.41 1.99
C GLU A 444 1.22 23.37 2.03
N VAL A 445 1.04 24.03 3.17
CA VAL A 445 0.02 25.08 3.34
C VAL A 445 0.21 26.21 2.30
N MET A 446 1.45 26.67 2.07
CA MET A 446 1.73 27.69 1.05
C MET A 446 1.42 27.23 -0.37
N ARG A 447 1.68 25.96 -0.68
CA ARG A 447 1.43 25.40 -2.02
C ARG A 447 -0.04 25.03 -2.26
N THR A 448 -0.86 25.00 -1.22
CA THR A 448 -2.28 24.60 -1.32
C THR A 448 -3.05 25.50 -2.29
N VAL A 449 -2.80 26.81 -2.28
CA VAL A 449 -3.53 27.76 -3.14
C VAL A 449 -3.44 27.37 -4.62
N ASP A 450 -2.23 27.24 -5.14
CA ASP A 450 -2.05 26.94 -6.57
C ASP A 450 -2.47 25.51 -6.92
N ARG A 451 -2.32 24.59 -5.97
CA ARG A 451 -2.72 23.20 -6.16
C ARG A 451 -4.24 23.07 -6.24
N VAL A 452 -4.97 23.64 -5.31
CA VAL A 452 -6.45 23.58 -5.28
C VAL A 452 -7.02 24.37 -6.46
N MET A 453 -6.52 25.56 -6.74
CA MET A 453 -6.97 26.34 -7.90
C MET A 453 -6.68 25.67 -9.26
N SER A 454 -5.80 24.67 -9.30
CA SER A 454 -5.60 23.88 -10.52
C SER A 454 -6.76 22.92 -10.83
N TRP A 455 -7.71 22.77 -9.92
CA TRP A 455 -8.90 21.92 -10.08
C TRP A 455 -10.11 22.68 -10.63
N ASP A 456 -10.05 24.01 -10.65
CA ASP A 456 -11.03 24.87 -11.34
C ASP A 456 -11.12 24.46 -12.81
N GLY A 457 -12.08 23.61 -13.12
CA GLY A 457 -12.22 22.98 -14.44
C GLY A 457 -13.06 23.77 -15.40
N ASP A 458 -13.97 24.61 -14.92
CA ASP A 458 -14.82 25.47 -15.72
C ASP A 458 -14.26 26.90 -15.88
N GLY A 459 -13.23 27.25 -15.10
CA GLY A 459 -12.50 28.51 -15.20
C GLY A 459 -13.23 29.69 -14.58
N ASP A 460 -14.14 29.45 -13.64
CA ASP A 460 -14.91 30.49 -12.97
C ASP A 460 -14.15 31.21 -11.83
N GLY A 461 -12.97 30.69 -11.48
CA GLY A 461 -12.08 31.22 -10.44
C GLY A 461 -12.42 30.71 -9.04
N ARG A 462 -13.23 29.67 -8.92
CA ARG A 462 -13.65 29.01 -7.70
C ARG A 462 -13.43 27.50 -7.81
N VAL A 463 -13.49 26.78 -6.71
CA VAL A 463 -13.42 25.32 -6.70
C VAL A 463 -14.59 24.79 -5.90
N SER A 464 -15.50 24.14 -6.58
CA SER A 464 -16.64 23.45 -6.00
C SER A 464 -16.25 22.06 -5.50
N PRO A 465 -17.02 21.41 -4.59
CA PRO A 465 -16.78 20.04 -4.14
C PRO A 465 -16.72 19.03 -5.28
N ASP A 466 -17.46 19.27 -6.37
CA ASP A 466 -17.48 18.38 -7.53
C ASP A 466 -16.21 18.48 -8.38
N GLU A 467 -15.46 19.54 -8.27
CA GLU A 467 -14.17 19.74 -8.94
C GLU A 467 -12.99 19.18 -8.17
N VAL A 468 -13.15 18.97 -6.85
CA VAL A 468 -12.13 18.28 -6.07
C VAL A 468 -11.94 16.85 -6.63
N PRO A 469 -10.70 16.48 -7.03
CA PRO A 469 -10.46 15.15 -7.59
C PRO A 469 -10.76 14.02 -6.60
N TYR A 470 -11.36 12.94 -7.09
CA TYR A 470 -11.49 11.71 -6.33
C TYR A 470 -10.11 11.05 -6.20
N HIS A 471 -9.67 10.78 -4.99
CA HIS A 471 -8.30 10.49 -4.69
C HIS A 471 -8.11 9.12 -4.05
N PHE A 472 -7.18 8.33 -4.60
CA PHE A 472 -6.66 7.12 -4.00
C PHE A 472 -5.20 7.29 -3.64
N GLN A 473 -4.84 6.93 -2.42
CA GLN A 473 -3.47 6.80 -2.00
C GLN A 473 -3.06 5.33 -2.05
N VAL A 474 -2.03 5.02 -2.82
CA VAL A 474 -1.57 3.65 -3.08
C VAL A 474 -0.14 3.51 -2.57
N THR A 475 0.07 2.62 -1.63
CA THR A 475 1.41 2.28 -1.13
C THR A 475 1.75 0.85 -1.52
N ILE A 476 2.87 0.67 -2.21
CA ILE A 476 3.43 -0.63 -2.56
C ILE A 476 4.70 -0.82 -1.74
N ALA A 477 4.69 -1.75 -0.81
CA ALA A 477 5.81 -1.97 0.09
C ALA A 477 6.23 -3.44 0.12
N ARG A 478 7.51 -3.71 0.36
CA ARG A 478 7.95 -5.03 0.78
C ARG A 478 7.38 -5.35 2.15
N SER A 479 6.89 -6.57 2.31
CA SER A 479 6.38 -7.00 3.61
C SER A 479 7.48 -6.99 4.68
N GLY A 480 7.09 -6.68 5.90
CA GLY A 480 7.93 -6.77 7.10
C GLY A 480 7.52 -7.92 8.01
N LEU A 481 8.16 -8.04 9.15
CA LEU A 481 7.78 -8.97 10.22
C LEU A 481 6.75 -8.29 11.14
N HIS A 482 5.50 -8.23 10.69
CA HIS A 482 4.43 -7.50 11.38
C HIS A 482 4.12 -8.06 12.78
N GLY A 483 4.39 -9.35 13.02
CA GLY A 483 4.24 -9.95 14.34
C GLY A 483 5.15 -9.37 15.42
N LEU A 484 6.27 -8.74 15.05
CA LEU A 484 7.17 -8.08 15.99
C LEU A 484 6.71 -6.67 16.39
N THR A 485 5.97 -6.00 15.52
CA THR A 485 5.56 -4.60 15.73
C THR A 485 4.22 -4.47 16.44
N GLY A 486 3.58 -5.60 16.80
CA GLY A 486 2.25 -5.61 17.42
C GLY A 486 1.11 -5.26 16.46
N GLY A 487 1.43 -5.03 15.18
CA GLY A 487 0.45 -4.84 14.13
C GLY A 487 -0.10 -6.18 13.71
N GLY A 488 -1.26 -6.61 14.24
CA GLY A 488 -2.05 -7.68 13.64
C GLY A 488 -2.50 -7.28 12.23
N VAL A 489 -2.85 -8.26 11.40
CA VAL A 489 -3.59 -8.01 10.14
C VAL A 489 -4.87 -7.30 10.53
N GLY A 490 -4.98 -6.03 10.17
CA GLY A 490 -6.03 -5.12 10.67
C GLY A 490 -5.52 -4.03 11.61
N ALA A 491 -4.33 -4.19 12.22
CA ALA A 491 -3.63 -2.98 12.59
C ALA A 491 -3.22 -2.29 11.28
N PRO A 492 -3.44 -0.99 11.12
CA PRO A 492 -2.74 -0.26 10.07
C PRO A 492 -1.30 -0.75 10.12
N VAL A 493 -0.72 -1.17 8.98
CA VAL A 493 0.75 -1.18 8.82
C VAL A 493 1.15 0.04 9.60
N PRO A 494 1.98 -0.06 10.69
CA PRO A 494 2.24 1.14 11.43
C PRO A 494 2.62 2.15 10.38
N GLN A 495 1.60 2.89 9.95
CA GLN A 495 1.75 4.14 9.27
C GLN A 495 2.56 4.80 10.31
N SER A 496 3.86 4.79 10.08
CA SER A 496 4.81 5.32 10.98
C SER A 496 4.09 5.73 12.28
N THR A 497 3.88 4.76 13.25
CA THR A 497 3.32 5.10 14.55
C THR A 497 4.13 6.28 14.98
N ALA A 498 3.63 7.48 14.91
CA ALA A 498 4.55 8.57 15.09
C ALA A 498 5.99 8.04 14.98
N ALA A 499 6.32 7.38 13.89
CA ALA A 499 7.65 7.38 13.47
C ALA A 499 7.87 8.86 13.54
N THR A 500 8.51 9.29 14.57
CA THR A 500 9.38 10.43 14.47
C THR A 500 9.59 10.56 12.99
N PRO A 501 8.86 11.53 12.35
CA PRO A 501 8.65 11.60 10.91
C PRO A 501 9.92 11.12 10.28
N ALA A 502 9.88 10.17 9.35
CA ALA A 502 11.08 9.49 8.86
C ALA A 502 12.02 10.63 8.60
N ALA A 503 12.97 10.83 9.51
CA ALA A 503 13.60 12.11 9.69
C ALA A 503 14.10 12.42 8.31
N VAL A 504 13.49 13.40 7.66
CA VAL A 504 13.89 13.84 6.30
C VAL A 504 15.39 13.82 6.40
N PRO A 505 16.13 12.94 5.66
CA PRO A 505 17.50 12.58 6.01
C PRO A 505 18.20 13.87 6.27
N ALA A 506 18.60 14.11 7.52
CA ALA A 506 18.91 15.41 8.09
C ALA A 506 19.79 16.19 7.13
N ALA A 507 19.18 16.79 6.14
CA ALA A 507 19.79 17.45 5.01
C ALA A 507 20.03 18.87 5.49
N GLY A 508 21.27 19.19 5.82
CA GLY A 508 21.60 20.54 6.30
C GLY A 508 22.69 20.52 7.35
N PRO A 509 23.22 21.69 7.70
CA PRO A 509 24.19 21.82 8.79
C PRO A 509 23.59 21.45 10.15
N ASP A 510 24.41 21.04 11.12
CA ASP A 510 24.00 20.66 12.47
C ASP A 510 23.11 21.69 13.18
N TRP A 511 23.34 22.99 12.92
CA TRP A 511 22.52 24.04 13.51
C TRP A 511 21.10 24.05 12.97
N PHE A 512 20.93 23.77 11.69
CA PHE A 512 19.65 23.68 11.01
C PHE A 512 18.83 22.52 11.60
N GLN A 513 19.42 21.34 11.67
CA GLN A 513 18.78 20.15 12.26
C GLN A 513 18.37 20.33 13.73
N LYS A 514 19.07 21.17 14.47
CA LYS A 514 18.74 21.45 15.88
C LYS A 514 17.67 22.53 16.02
N MET A 515 17.49 23.37 15.02
CA MET A 515 16.46 24.42 15.01
C MET A 515 15.15 23.91 14.42
N ASP A 516 15.19 23.02 13.45
CA ASP A 516 14.05 22.29 12.94
C ASP A 516 13.51 21.33 14.03
N ARG A 517 12.57 21.82 14.86
CA ARG A 517 12.07 21.12 16.03
C ARG A 517 10.91 20.19 15.70
N ASN A 518 10.10 20.60 14.73
CA ASN A 518 8.94 19.84 14.29
C ASN A 518 9.32 18.78 13.24
N HIS A 519 10.57 18.84 12.72
CA HIS A 519 11.15 17.94 11.73
C HIS A 519 10.40 17.95 10.38
N ASP A 520 9.88 19.14 9.98
CA ASP A 520 9.25 19.33 8.67
C ASP A 520 10.26 19.57 7.54
N GLY A 521 11.55 19.63 7.88
CA GLY A 521 12.65 19.83 6.93
C GLY A 521 12.94 21.30 6.60
N ASP A 522 12.29 22.22 7.29
CA ASP A 522 12.47 23.66 7.17
C ASP A 522 12.74 24.26 8.57
N VAL A 523 13.23 25.48 8.61
CA VAL A 523 13.33 26.24 9.86
C VAL A 523 12.49 27.50 9.72
N SER A 524 11.39 27.53 10.47
CA SER A 524 10.50 28.67 10.52
C SER A 524 11.11 29.85 11.29
N ARG A 525 10.49 31.03 11.18
CA ARG A 525 10.92 32.18 11.96
C ARG A 525 10.79 31.98 13.48
N ARG A 526 9.88 31.12 13.93
CA ARG A 526 9.69 30.78 15.36
C ARG A 526 10.77 29.84 15.88
N GLU A 527 11.21 28.93 15.05
CA GLU A 527 12.26 27.96 15.37
C GLU A 527 13.65 28.57 15.34
N PHE A 528 13.84 29.61 14.49
CA PHE A 528 15.13 30.25 14.32
C PHE A 528 15.51 31.08 15.57
N LEU A 529 16.55 30.66 16.27
CA LEU A 529 17.03 31.28 17.50
C LEU A 529 17.90 32.54 17.27
N GLY A 530 18.25 32.84 16.03
CA GLY A 530 19.07 33.99 15.65
C GLY A 530 18.29 35.30 15.49
N PRO A 531 19.00 36.42 15.29
CA PRO A 531 18.37 37.72 15.02
C PRO A 531 17.66 37.71 13.66
N ARG A 532 16.64 38.57 13.54
CA ARG A 532 15.78 38.64 12.36
C ARG A 532 16.55 38.90 11.06
N ASP A 533 17.51 39.81 11.10
CA ASP A 533 18.33 40.16 9.95
C ASP A 533 19.25 39.02 9.47
N GLN A 534 19.51 38.05 10.33
CA GLN A 534 20.22 36.83 9.95
C GLN A 534 19.28 35.82 9.30
N PHE A 535 18.04 35.70 9.78
CA PHE A 535 17.01 34.91 9.13
C PHE A 535 16.76 35.40 7.71
N ASP A 536 16.45 36.72 7.56
CA ASP A 536 16.17 37.37 6.27
C ASP A 536 17.33 37.28 5.26
N ARG A 537 18.56 37.00 5.72
CA ARG A 537 19.72 36.73 4.85
C ARG A 537 19.86 35.29 4.43
N LEU A 538 19.35 34.38 5.23
CA LEU A 538 19.39 32.94 4.96
C LEU A 538 18.23 32.55 4.06
N ASP A 539 17.05 33.05 4.35
CA ASP A 539 15.85 32.97 3.52
C ASP A 539 16.06 33.79 2.24
N ARG A 540 16.47 33.12 1.16
CA ARG A 540 16.90 33.79 -0.09
C ARG A 540 15.77 33.98 -1.06
N ASP A 541 14.82 33.09 -1.07
CA ASP A 541 13.64 33.17 -1.92
C ASP A 541 12.49 33.95 -1.27
N ASN A 542 12.67 34.33 0.02
CA ASN A 542 11.75 35.12 0.83
C ASN A 542 10.39 34.41 0.98
N ASP A 543 10.40 33.08 1.08
CA ASP A 543 9.18 32.31 1.35
C ASP A 543 8.83 32.26 2.85
N GLY A 544 9.70 32.78 3.72
CA GLY A 544 9.50 32.85 5.17
C GLY A 544 9.99 31.61 5.92
N LEU A 545 10.65 30.68 5.25
CA LEU A 545 11.29 29.49 5.78
C LEU A 545 12.76 29.46 5.38
N ILE A 546 13.57 28.71 6.09
CA ILE A 546 14.94 28.41 5.66
C ILE A 546 14.98 26.92 5.36
N ASP A 547 15.26 26.56 4.12
CA ASP A 547 15.43 25.17 3.74
C ASP A 547 16.87 24.66 3.92
N ALA A 548 17.06 23.32 3.74
CA ALA A 548 18.35 22.70 3.91
C ALA A 548 19.43 23.24 2.94
N ASP A 549 19.07 23.66 1.74
CA ASP A 549 20.02 24.16 0.74
C ASP A 549 20.40 25.62 1.02
N GLU A 550 19.48 26.40 1.49
CA GLU A 550 19.72 27.75 2.01
C GLU A 550 20.62 27.74 3.24
N ALA A 551 20.33 26.79 4.16
CA ALA A 551 21.14 26.58 5.34
C ALA A 551 22.58 26.19 5.00
N LYS A 552 22.79 25.28 4.02
CA LYS A 552 24.12 24.91 3.51
C LYS A 552 24.85 26.09 2.87
N ALA A 553 24.14 26.87 2.05
CA ALA A 553 24.69 28.01 1.38
C ALA A 553 25.11 29.12 2.37
N GLY A 554 24.31 29.33 3.44
CA GLY A 554 24.65 30.24 4.53
C GLY A 554 25.88 29.80 5.32
N ALA A 555 26.01 28.49 5.61
CA ALA A 555 27.21 27.93 6.26
C ALA A 555 28.47 28.08 5.42
N ALA A 556 28.40 27.86 4.09
CA ALA A 556 29.50 28.03 3.17
C ALA A 556 29.97 29.48 3.06
N ALA A 557 29.04 30.46 3.09
CA ALA A 557 29.35 31.88 3.09
C ALA A 557 30.10 32.30 4.37
N LYS A 558 29.71 31.76 5.53
CA LYS A 558 30.34 32.03 6.82
C LYS A 558 31.77 31.47 6.88
N SER A 559 31.99 30.28 6.34
CA SER A 559 33.33 29.65 6.26
C SER A 559 34.30 30.44 5.36
N LYS A 560 33.82 31.02 4.25
CA LYS A 560 34.60 31.89 3.36
C LYS A 560 34.92 33.25 3.98
N ALA A 561 34.06 33.79 4.82
CA ALA A 561 34.30 35.04 5.53
C ALA A 561 35.41 34.88 6.59
N VAL A 562 35.33 33.79 7.38
CA VAL A 562 36.35 33.48 8.40
C VAL A 562 37.74 33.23 7.79
N SER A 563 37.81 32.62 6.60
CA SER A 563 39.10 32.40 5.91
C SER A 563 39.71 33.67 5.29
N ARG A 564 38.95 34.75 5.14
CA ARG A 564 39.43 36.06 4.63
C ARG A 564 39.95 37.00 5.72
N ASP A 565 39.44 36.87 6.95
CA ASP A 565 39.87 37.69 8.10
C ASP A 565 41.08 37.08 8.84
N GLY A 566 41.53 35.88 8.43
CA GLY A 566 42.69 35.20 9.00
C GLY A 566 43.95 35.18 8.13
N SER A 567 44.03 36.06 7.08
CA SER A 567 45.22 36.12 6.20
C SER A 567 45.95 37.44 6.36
#